data_22bccc5d418b024251613085b18aae89
#
_entry.id   22bccc5d418b024251613085b18aae89
#
_cell.length_a   1.000
_cell.length_b   1.000
_cell.length_c   1.000
_cell.angle_alpha   90.00
_cell.angle_beta   90.00
_cell.angle_gamma   90.00
#
_symmetry.space_group_name_H-M   'P 1'
#
loop_
_entity.id
_entity.type
_entity.pdbx_description
1 polymer ?
#
loop_
_entity_poly.entity_id
_entity_poly.type
_entity_poly.pdbx_seq_one_letter_code
_entity_poly.pdbx_strand_id
1 'polypeptide(L)'
;NRLLSAAPHYVRPLKTTIPIFSLVSGLLAAPLRLITHTQGTPKERGALLIKVGLMMYDLFGRDGGKMPRHSFLGRKKSLAQMPHLHPEVKFTATYYDAAMDNPERLALDVMKDGLAAGDHAVVANYVSAVGFDQGSVILRDELSGDEFPFMAKVVVNATGPWTDLTNEAFGQGTQFMGGTKG
;
A
#
# COMPACT_ATOMS: atom_id res chain seq x y z
N ASN A 1 -4.28 9.82 0.83
CA ASN A 1 -4.23 11.15 0.17
C ASN A 1 -3.92 12.32 1.11
N ARG A 2 -4.03 12.15 2.45
CA ARG A 2 -3.62 13.20 3.41
C ARG A 2 -2.19 13.69 3.19
N LEU A 3 -1.30 12.82 2.76
CA LEU A 3 0.10 13.16 2.50
C LEU A 3 0.29 14.15 1.35
N LEU A 4 -0.58 14.17 0.34
CA LEU A 4 -0.54 15.20 -0.72
C LEU A 4 -0.75 16.62 -0.16
N SER A 5 -1.48 16.74 0.94
CA SER A 5 -1.72 18.01 1.62
C SER A 5 -0.65 18.34 2.65
N ALA A 6 -0.22 17.33 3.41
CA ALA A 6 0.71 17.51 4.52
C ALA A 6 2.17 17.58 4.05
N ALA A 7 2.52 16.86 2.99
CA ALA A 7 3.89 16.76 2.49
C ALA A 7 3.97 16.93 0.95
N PRO A 8 3.49 18.05 0.38
CA PRO A 8 3.41 18.25 -1.07
C PRO A 8 4.79 18.29 -1.77
N HIS A 9 5.84 18.48 -1.03
CA HIS A 9 7.23 18.46 -1.52
C HIS A 9 7.81 17.04 -1.65
N TYR A 10 7.16 16.03 -1.05
CA TYR A 10 7.55 14.62 -1.18
C TYR A 10 6.54 13.81 -1.97
N VAL A 11 5.28 14.22 -1.99
CA VAL A 11 4.18 13.42 -2.53
C VAL A 11 3.48 14.16 -3.65
N ARG A 12 3.41 13.52 -4.82
CA ARG A 12 2.81 14.06 -6.03
C ARG A 12 1.86 13.06 -6.68
N PRO A 13 0.87 13.51 -7.46
CA PRO A 13 0.06 12.61 -8.26
C PRO A 13 0.89 11.90 -9.33
N LEU A 14 0.86 10.57 -9.34
CA LEU A 14 1.46 9.74 -10.37
C LEU A 14 0.38 9.26 -11.33
N LYS A 15 0.55 9.60 -12.61
CA LYS A 15 -0.34 9.12 -13.67
C LYS A 15 -0.02 7.67 -14.02
N THR A 16 -0.97 6.78 -13.81
CA THR A 16 -0.87 5.36 -14.17
C THR A 16 -1.91 5.02 -15.21
N THR A 17 -1.49 4.41 -16.32
CA THR A 17 -2.39 3.98 -17.40
C THR A 17 -2.30 2.47 -17.57
N ILE A 18 -3.44 1.80 -17.51
CA ILE A 18 -3.55 0.36 -17.66
C ILE A 18 -4.26 0.02 -18.99
N PRO A 19 -3.72 -0.90 -19.78
CA PRO A 19 -4.41 -1.42 -20.97
C PRO A 19 -5.47 -2.43 -20.55
N ILE A 20 -6.58 -2.48 -21.29
CA ILE A 20 -7.72 -3.35 -21.04
C ILE A 20 -8.08 -4.07 -22.33
N PHE A 21 -8.09 -5.39 -22.30
CA PHE A 21 -8.32 -6.26 -23.48
C PHE A 21 -9.72 -6.87 -23.52
N SER A 22 -10.47 -6.80 -22.43
CA SER A 22 -11.82 -7.40 -22.34
C SER A 22 -12.85 -6.37 -21.86
N LEU A 23 -14.09 -6.49 -22.35
CA LEU A 23 -15.20 -5.64 -21.90
C LEU A 23 -15.80 -6.13 -20.58
N VAL A 24 -16.03 -7.43 -20.42
CA VAL A 24 -16.91 -8.00 -19.39
C VAL A 24 -16.22 -9.07 -18.53
N SER A 25 -14.95 -9.45 -18.83
CA SER A 25 -14.29 -10.50 -18.05
C SER A 25 -14.23 -10.16 -16.56
N GLY A 26 -14.55 -11.12 -15.72
CA GLY A 26 -14.55 -10.98 -14.27
C GLY A 26 -15.82 -10.45 -13.63
N LEU A 27 -16.78 -9.89 -14.39
CA LEU A 27 -18.02 -9.34 -13.84
C LEU A 27 -18.95 -10.41 -13.25
N LEU A 28 -19.06 -11.56 -13.93
CA LEU A 28 -19.86 -12.70 -13.47
C LEU A 28 -19.13 -13.57 -12.43
N ALA A 29 -17.80 -13.51 -12.43
CA ALA A 29 -17.00 -14.30 -11.50
C ALA A 29 -16.83 -13.62 -10.11
N ALA A 30 -16.98 -12.31 -10.02
CA ALA A 30 -16.80 -11.59 -8.77
C ALA A 30 -17.81 -11.98 -7.66
N PRO A 31 -19.13 -11.98 -7.91
CA PRO A 31 -20.10 -12.41 -6.90
C PRO A 31 -20.00 -13.91 -6.60
N LEU A 32 -19.71 -14.74 -7.61
CA LEU A 32 -19.59 -16.19 -7.43
C LEU A 32 -18.38 -16.55 -6.56
N ARG A 33 -17.25 -15.83 -6.69
CA ARG A 33 -16.05 -16.03 -5.88
C ARG A 33 -16.22 -15.57 -4.43
N LEU A 34 -17.00 -14.53 -4.18
CA LEU A 34 -17.39 -14.11 -2.83
C LEU A 34 -18.18 -15.22 -2.11
N ILE A 35 -19.01 -15.98 -2.85
CA ILE A 35 -19.83 -17.05 -2.29
C ILE A 35 -19.04 -18.37 -2.19
N THR A 36 -18.16 -18.66 -3.14
CA THR A 36 -17.48 -19.98 -3.21
C THR A 36 -16.08 -20.02 -2.57
N HIS A 37 -15.54 -18.91 -2.06
CA HIS A 37 -14.19 -18.80 -1.45
C HIS A 37 -13.06 -19.41 -2.32
N THR A 38 -13.25 -19.54 -3.65
CA THR A 38 -12.25 -20.12 -4.52
C THR A 38 -11.09 -19.16 -4.79
N GLN A 39 -9.91 -19.49 -4.29
CA GLN A 39 -8.65 -18.84 -4.61
C GLN A 39 -8.19 -19.27 -6.02
N GLY A 40 -8.52 -18.48 -7.02
CA GLY A 40 -7.96 -18.63 -8.37
C GLY A 40 -7.23 -17.37 -8.79
N THR A 41 -6.13 -17.52 -9.56
CA THR A 41 -5.43 -16.39 -10.18
C THR A 41 -6.43 -15.47 -10.88
N PRO A 42 -6.41 -14.14 -10.64
CA PRO A 42 -7.33 -13.23 -11.29
C PRO A 42 -7.05 -13.22 -12.79
N LYS A 43 -7.96 -13.80 -13.58
CA LYS A 43 -8.02 -13.55 -15.03
C LYS A 43 -8.32 -12.07 -15.24
N GLU A 44 -7.88 -11.52 -16.36
CA GLU A 44 -8.03 -10.12 -16.75
C GLU A 44 -9.34 -9.49 -16.30
N ARG A 45 -9.25 -8.34 -15.64
CA ARG A 45 -10.44 -7.58 -15.21
C ARG A 45 -11.02 -6.84 -16.41
N GLY A 46 -12.32 -7.01 -16.67
CA GLY A 46 -13.00 -6.34 -17.77
C GLY A 46 -13.16 -4.83 -17.56
N ALA A 47 -13.32 -4.11 -18.67
CA ALA A 47 -13.47 -2.66 -18.71
C ALA A 47 -14.57 -2.12 -17.79
N LEU A 48 -15.69 -2.81 -17.69
CA LEU A 48 -16.84 -2.38 -16.88
C LEU A 48 -16.49 -2.40 -15.38
N LEU A 49 -15.88 -3.48 -14.91
CA LEU A 49 -15.47 -3.60 -13.50
C LEU A 49 -14.42 -2.56 -13.14
N ILE A 50 -13.43 -2.35 -14.02
CA ILE A 50 -12.39 -1.34 -13.82
C ILE A 50 -13.01 0.07 -13.78
N LYS A 51 -13.93 0.37 -14.70
CA LYS A 51 -14.59 1.69 -14.75
C LYS A 51 -15.39 1.99 -13.49
N VAL A 52 -16.17 1.03 -12.99
CA VAL A 52 -16.91 1.19 -11.73
C VAL A 52 -15.95 1.38 -10.56
N GLY A 53 -14.89 0.56 -10.48
CA GLY A 53 -13.86 0.71 -9.44
C GLY A 53 -13.19 2.09 -9.45
N LEU A 54 -12.86 2.62 -10.64
CA LEU A 54 -12.25 3.95 -10.75
C LEU A 54 -13.23 5.09 -10.42
N MET A 55 -14.53 4.93 -10.73
CA MET A 55 -15.55 5.89 -10.29
C MET A 55 -15.66 5.92 -8.75
N MET A 56 -15.66 4.77 -8.12
CA MET A 56 -15.64 4.67 -6.66
C MET A 56 -14.33 5.25 -6.08
N TYR A 57 -13.21 4.94 -6.71
CA TYR A 57 -11.90 5.50 -6.32
C TYR A 57 -11.90 7.03 -6.36
N ASP A 58 -12.44 7.63 -7.43
CA ASP A 58 -12.56 9.11 -7.52
C ASP A 58 -13.48 9.67 -6.44
N LEU A 59 -14.55 8.95 -6.10
CA LEU A 59 -15.52 9.42 -5.09
C LEU A 59 -14.87 9.48 -3.70
N PHE A 60 -14.10 8.45 -3.34
CA PHE A 60 -13.50 8.35 -2.01
C PHE A 60 -12.07 8.92 -1.92
N GLY A 61 -11.35 8.98 -3.05
CA GLY A 61 -9.92 9.26 -3.10
C GLY A 61 -9.54 10.71 -3.44
N ARG A 62 -10.46 11.60 -3.76
CA ARG A 62 -10.15 12.91 -4.33
C ARG A 62 -9.51 13.94 -3.39
N ASP A 63 -9.49 13.71 -2.09
CA ASP A 63 -8.85 14.57 -1.10
C ASP A 63 -9.00 16.08 -1.39
N GLY A 64 -10.25 16.56 -1.36
CA GLY A 64 -10.56 17.97 -1.64
C GLY A 64 -10.28 18.44 -3.08
N GLY A 65 -10.10 17.49 -4.03
CA GLY A 65 -9.89 17.81 -5.45
C GLY A 65 -8.43 17.90 -5.89
N LYS A 66 -7.47 17.60 -5.03
CA LYS A 66 -6.03 17.61 -5.35
C LYS A 66 -5.63 16.47 -6.28
N MET A 67 -6.36 15.35 -6.26
CA MET A 67 -6.16 14.25 -7.21
C MET A 67 -6.97 14.48 -8.49
N PRO A 68 -6.34 14.40 -9.69
CA PRO A 68 -7.07 14.44 -10.95
C PRO A 68 -8.03 13.25 -11.08
N ARG A 69 -9.10 13.45 -11.85
CA ARG A 69 -10.07 12.37 -12.14
C ARG A 69 -9.47 11.32 -13.06
N HIS A 70 -9.96 10.09 -12.95
CA HIS A 70 -9.66 9.06 -13.91
C HIS A 70 -10.13 9.42 -15.32
N SER A 71 -9.49 8.88 -16.33
CA SER A 71 -9.95 8.93 -17.71
C SER A 71 -10.05 7.53 -18.31
N PHE A 72 -10.99 7.36 -19.23
CA PHE A 72 -11.25 6.09 -19.88
C PHE A 72 -11.35 6.32 -21.38
N LEU A 73 -10.47 5.67 -22.16
CA LEU A 73 -10.39 5.86 -23.60
C LEU A 73 -10.69 4.55 -24.34
N GLY A 74 -11.46 4.65 -25.44
CA GLY A 74 -11.64 3.54 -26.37
C GLY A 74 -10.42 3.34 -27.26
N ARG A 75 -10.33 2.17 -27.92
CA ARG A 75 -9.21 1.69 -28.73
C ARG A 75 -8.58 2.76 -29.62
N LYS A 76 -9.37 3.44 -30.44
CA LYS A 76 -8.86 4.43 -31.42
C LYS A 76 -8.08 5.56 -30.73
N LYS A 77 -8.63 6.12 -29.66
CA LYS A 77 -7.98 7.19 -28.89
C LYS A 77 -6.78 6.65 -28.09
N SER A 78 -6.87 5.45 -27.55
CA SER A 78 -5.77 4.81 -26.82
C SER A 78 -4.55 4.60 -27.69
N LEU A 79 -4.72 4.03 -28.88
CA LEU A 79 -3.63 3.80 -29.84
C LEU A 79 -3.08 5.10 -30.44
N ALA A 80 -3.93 6.13 -30.61
CA ALA A 80 -3.46 7.44 -31.06
C ALA A 80 -2.58 8.15 -30.01
N GLN A 81 -2.87 7.99 -28.72
CA GLN A 81 -2.06 8.58 -27.66
C GLN A 81 -0.84 7.74 -27.29
N MET A 82 -0.94 6.43 -27.45
CA MET A 82 0.11 5.46 -27.09
C MET A 82 0.28 4.43 -28.21
N PRO A 83 1.02 4.79 -29.28
CA PRO A 83 1.15 3.94 -30.48
C PRO A 83 1.83 2.60 -30.23
N HIS A 84 2.64 2.49 -29.17
CA HIS A 84 3.38 1.27 -28.82
C HIS A 84 2.57 0.28 -27.95
N LEU A 85 1.29 0.57 -27.65
CA LEU A 85 0.44 -0.39 -26.98
C LEU A 85 0.13 -1.59 -27.87
N HIS A 86 -0.10 -2.73 -27.23
CA HIS A 86 -0.49 -3.95 -27.95
C HIS A 86 -1.73 -3.69 -28.83
N PRO A 87 -1.75 -4.11 -30.10
CA PRO A 87 -2.83 -3.80 -31.05
C PRO A 87 -4.22 -4.28 -30.65
N GLU A 88 -4.31 -5.32 -29.81
CA GLU A 88 -5.57 -5.87 -29.32
C GLU A 88 -6.18 -5.11 -28.17
N VAL A 89 -5.56 -4.04 -27.68
CA VAL A 89 -6.12 -3.19 -26.64
C VAL A 89 -7.49 -2.66 -27.05
N LYS A 90 -8.48 -2.83 -26.19
CA LYS A 90 -9.85 -2.33 -26.42
C LYS A 90 -10.08 -0.98 -25.76
N PHE A 91 -9.52 -0.81 -24.58
CA PHE A 91 -9.61 0.44 -23.79
C PHE A 91 -8.32 0.69 -23.05
N THR A 92 -8.12 1.93 -22.64
CA THR A 92 -7.18 2.28 -21.59
C THR A 92 -7.90 3.02 -20.48
N ALA A 93 -7.54 2.71 -19.25
CA ALA A 93 -7.96 3.45 -18.09
C ALA A 93 -6.75 4.14 -17.47
N THR A 94 -6.85 5.44 -17.27
CA THR A 94 -5.83 6.23 -16.57
C THR A 94 -6.38 6.67 -15.24
N TYR A 95 -5.65 6.45 -14.19
CA TYR A 95 -5.95 6.94 -12.85
C TYR A 95 -4.70 7.54 -12.23
N TYR A 96 -4.86 8.17 -11.10
CA TYR A 96 -3.77 8.82 -10.40
C TYR A 96 -3.62 8.23 -9.02
N ASP A 97 -2.40 7.93 -8.66
CA ASP A 97 -2.02 7.48 -7.32
C ASP A 97 -1.04 8.48 -6.71
N ALA A 98 -0.80 8.38 -5.43
CA ALA A 98 0.19 9.20 -4.76
C ALA A 98 1.58 8.55 -4.93
N ALA A 99 2.46 9.18 -5.69
CA ALA A 99 3.86 8.80 -5.72
C ALA A 99 4.62 9.56 -4.65
N MET A 100 5.50 8.87 -4.01
CA MET A 100 6.34 9.40 -2.95
C MET A 100 7.79 9.46 -3.46
N ASP A 101 8.33 10.65 -3.50
CA ASP A 101 9.75 10.88 -3.77
C ASP A 101 10.48 10.89 -2.41
N ASN A 102 11.57 10.15 -2.28
CA ASN A 102 12.35 10.01 -1.05
C ASN A 102 11.53 9.55 0.19
N PRO A 103 10.95 8.33 0.18
CA PRO A 103 10.11 7.83 1.26
C PRO A 103 10.82 7.78 2.62
N GLU A 104 12.12 7.52 2.63
CA GLU A 104 12.98 7.53 3.82
C GLU A 104 13.06 8.92 4.45
N ARG A 105 13.06 9.98 3.65
CA ARG A 105 13.05 11.35 4.15
C ARG A 105 11.71 11.72 4.76
N LEU A 106 10.62 11.32 4.12
CA LEU A 106 9.28 11.50 4.67
C LEU A 106 9.14 10.76 6.01
N ALA A 107 9.64 9.52 6.10
CA ALA A 107 9.64 8.75 7.33
C ALA A 107 10.40 9.49 8.45
N LEU A 108 11.57 10.03 8.14
CA LEU A 108 12.35 10.81 9.09
C LEU A 108 11.59 12.06 9.58
N ASP A 109 10.92 12.77 8.68
CA ASP A 109 10.17 13.98 9.06
C ASP A 109 8.95 13.63 9.92
N VAL A 110 8.24 12.53 9.62
CA VAL A 110 7.14 12.02 10.47
C VAL A 110 7.66 11.64 11.88
N MET A 111 8.82 11.01 11.97
CA MET A 111 9.44 10.70 13.25
C MET A 111 9.81 11.96 14.03
N LYS A 112 10.36 12.98 13.37
CA LYS A 112 10.70 14.28 13.99
C LYS A 112 9.46 15.00 14.49
N ASP A 113 8.36 14.98 13.71
CA ASP A 113 7.08 15.56 14.13
C ASP A 113 6.55 14.83 15.38
N GLY A 114 6.70 13.52 15.44
CA GLY A 114 6.35 12.72 16.62
C GLY A 114 7.17 13.12 17.85
N LEU A 115 8.49 13.27 17.70
CA LEU A 115 9.37 13.71 18.79
C LEU A 115 9.05 15.14 19.27
N ALA A 116 8.69 16.02 18.32
CA ALA A 116 8.32 17.40 18.65
C ALA A 116 6.97 17.51 19.39
N ALA A 117 6.17 16.44 19.41
CA ALA A 117 4.89 16.42 20.12
C ALA A 117 5.04 16.37 21.66
N GLY A 118 6.22 16.06 22.18
CA GLY A 118 6.55 16.12 23.60
C GLY A 118 7.48 15.00 24.08
N ASP A 119 7.95 15.14 25.31
CA ASP A 119 8.94 14.24 25.94
C ASP A 119 8.45 12.78 26.14
N HIS A 120 7.17 12.53 25.91
CA HIS A 120 6.56 11.19 25.96
C HIS A 120 6.84 10.35 24.70
N ALA A 121 7.37 10.95 23.65
CA ALA A 121 7.70 10.28 22.38
C ALA A 121 9.21 10.00 22.32
N VAL A 122 9.55 8.73 22.04
CA VAL A 122 10.93 8.28 21.85
C VAL A 122 11.04 7.55 20.54
N VAL A 123 12.09 7.83 19.79
CA VAL A 123 12.45 7.11 18.55
C VAL A 123 13.87 6.60 18.72
N ALA A 124 14.06 5.31 18.46
CA ALA A 124 15.38 4.67 18.49
C ALA A 124 15.59 3.89 17.18
N ASN A 125 16.73 4.09 16.55
CA ASN A 125 17.26 3.25 15.49
C ASN A 125 18.28 2.27 16.09
N TYR A 126 18.64 1.24 15.33
CA TYR A 126 19.51 0.14 15.78
C TYR A 126 18.99 -0.59 17.02
N VAL A 127 17.67 -0.62 17.20
CA VAL A 127 17.01 -1.38 18.27
C VAL A 127 16.03 -2.33 17.64
N SER A 128 16.19 -3.62 17.88
CA SER A 128 15.33 -4.70 17.37
C SER A 128 14.44 -5.26 18.47
N ALA A 129 13.20 -5.60 18.13
CA ALA A 129 12.35 -6.40 18.97
C ALA A 129 12.63 -7.88 18.69
N VAL A 130 13.25 -8.57 19.63
CA VAL A 130 13.77 -9.94 19.44
C VAL A 130 12.97 -11.00 20.18
N GLY A 131 12.06 -10.61 21.05
CA GLY A 131 11.22 -11.55 21.79
C GLY A 131 10.14 -10.88 22.62
N PHE A 132 9.34 -11.73 23.27
CA PHE A 132 8.33 -11.31 24.24
C PHE A 132 8.37 -12.28 25.42
N ASP A 133 8.62 -11.77 26.60
CA ASP A 133 8.69 -12.55 27.84
C ASP A 133 8.05 -11.80 29.00
N GLN A 134 7.30 -12.52 29.84
CA GLN A 134 6.66 -12.01 31.06
C GLN A 134 5.92 -10.68 30.89
N GLY A 135 5.24 -10.49 29.75
CA GLY A 135 4.50 -9.24 29.46
C GLY A 135 5.34 -8.09 28.95
N SER A 136 6.63 -8.31 28.71
CA SER A 136 7.57 -7.31 28.19
C SER A 136 8.08 -7.70 26.81
N VAL A 137 8.27 -6.70 25.94
CA VAL A 137 9.02 -6.87 24.69
C VAL A 137 10.50 -6.90 25.03
N ILE A 138 11.21 -7.89 24.53
CA ILE A 138 12.68 -7.94 24.65
C ILE A 138 13.26 -7.17 23.46
N LEU A 139 13.93 -6.09 23.78
CA LEU A 139 14.63 -5.24 22.82
C LEU A 139 16.12 -5.55 22.86
N ARG A 140 16.74 -5.51 21.67
CA ARG A 140 18.20 -5.64 21.53
C ARG A 140 18.77 -4.36 20.93
N ASP A 141 19.80 -3.82 21.55
CA ASP A 141 20.68 -2.82 20.94
C ASP A 141 21.60 -3.54 19.93
N GLU A 142 21.43 -3.26 18.66
CA GLU A 142 22.23 -3.89 17.59
C GLU A 142 23.68 -3.41 17.53
N LEU A 143 24.05 -2.37 18.28
CA LEU A 143 25.41 -1.86 18.33
C LEU A 143 26.21 -2.51 19.46
N SER A 144 25.61 -2.71 20.63
CA SER A 144 26.26 -3.35 21.79
C SER A 144 25.97 -4.84 21.88
N GLY A 145 24.83 -5.30 21.35
CA GLY A 145 24.31 -6.65 21.51
C GLY A 145 23.53 -6.86 22.80
N ASP A 146 23.38 -5.82 23.63
CA ASP A 146 22.69 -5.92 24.91
C ASP A 146 21.17 -6.10 24.71
N GLU A 147 20.58 -6.96 25.51
CA GLU A 147 19.15 -7.17 25.54
C GLU A 147 18.53 -6.60 26.84
N PHE A 148 17.37 -5.97 26.70
CA PHE A 148 16.66 -5.41 27.85
C PHE A 148 15.14 -5.53 27.67
N PRO A 149 14.39 -5.75 28.76
CA PRO A 149 12.93 -5.80 28.72
C PRO A 149 12.34 -4.38 28.64
N PHE A 150 11.32 -4.23 27.81
CA PHE A 150 10.54 -3.01 27.70
C PHE A 150 9.05 -3.30 27.90
N MET A 151 8.46 -2.75 28.93
CA MET A 151 7.04 -2.94 29.24
C MET A 151 6.20 -1.89 28.50
N ALA A 152 5.27 -2.33 27.67
CA ALA A 152 4.33 -1.49 26.97
C ALA A 152 2.89 -1.98 27.18
N LYS A 153 1.93 -1.04 27.29
CA LYS A 153 0.50 -1.36 27.38
C LYS A 153 -0.04 -1.94 26.07
N VAL A 154 0.50 -1.50 24.95
CA VAL A 154 0.13 -1.94 23.60
C VAL A 154 1.39 -1.99 22.75
N VAL A 155 1.55 -3.07 22.00
CA VAL A 155 2.61 -3.22 21.00
C VAL A 155 1.97 -3.23 19.61
N VAL A 156 2.45 -2.39 18.71
CA VAL A 156 1.98 -2.33 17.33
C VAL A 156 3.09 -2.82 16.41
N ASN A 157 2.85 -3.98 15.78
CA ASN A 157 3.75 -4.49 14.76
C ASN A 157 3.43 -3.82 13.41
N ALA A 158 4.30 -2.94 12.96
CA ALA A 158 4.20 -2.25 11.67
C ALA A 158 5.46 -2.46 10.81
N THR A 159 6.09 -3.63 10.91
CA THR A 159 7.36 -3.97 10.28
C THR A 159 7.25 -4.33 8.80
N GLY A 160 6.10 -4.09 8.16
CA GLY A 160 5.91 -4.29 6.72
C GLY A 160 6.16 -5.74 6.28
N PRO A 161 7.11 -6.01 5.35
CA PRO A 161 7.38 -7.37 4.88
C PRO A 161 7.87 -8.35 5.96
N TRP A 162 8.35 -7.83 7.07
CA TRP A 162 8.86 -8.61 8.21
C TRP A 162 7.83 -8.84 9.32
N THR A 163 6.55 -8.52 9.07
CA THR A 163 5.47 -8.68 10.07
C THR A 163 5.42 -10.09 10.65
N ASP A 164 5.47 -11.13 9.80
CA ASP A 164 5.39 -12.52 10.26
C ASP A 164 6.63 -12.93 11.07
N LEU A 165 7.84 -12.48 10.68
CA LEU A 165 9.07 -12.73 11.44
C LEU A 165 9.03 -12.09 12.83
N THR A 166 8.51 -10.87 12.91
CA THR A 166 8.35 -10.17 14.20
C THR A 166 7.33 -10.88 15.09
N ASN A 167 6.22 -11.36 14.50
CA ASN A 167 5.22 -12.12 15.23
C ASN A 167 5.78 -13.49 15.71
N GLU A 168 6.61 -14.14 14.88
CA GLU A 168 7.30 -15.37 15.26
C GLU A 168 8.24 -15.15 16.44
N ALA A 169 9.02 -14.06 16.45
CA ALA A 169 9.87 -13.67 17.58
C ALA A 169 9.05 -13.46 18.86
N PHE A 170 7.79 -13.07 18.74
CA PHE A 170 6.84 -12.92 19.87
C PHE A 170 6.08 -14.22 20.19
N GLY A 171 6.45 -15.35 19.61
CA GLY A 171 5.81 -16.64 19.82
C GLY A 171 4.45 -16.81 19.12
N GLN A 172 4.15 -15.96 18.14
CA GLN A 172 2.91 -15.99 17.37
C GLN A 172 3.19 -16.47 15.94
N GLY A 173 2.76 -17.68 15.60
CA GLY A 173 2.85 -18.22 14.24
C GLY A 173 1.80 -17.59 13.32
N THR A 174 2.15 -16.60 12.52
CA THR A 174 1.27 -15.97 11.54
C THR A 174 1.80 -16.09 10.12
N GLN A 175 0.90 -15.97 9.13
CA GLN A 175 1.23 -15.97 7.70
C GLN A 175 0.46 -14.86 6.98
N PHE A 176 0.62 -13.62 7.41
CA PHE A 176 -0.06 -12.49 6.82
C PHE A 176 0.59 -12.04 5.50
N MET A 177 1.91 -12.11 5.42
CA MET A 177 2.65 -11.55 4.28
C MET A 177 2.95 -12.56 3.17
N GLY A 178 2.85 -13.86 3.40
CA GLY A 178 2.84 -14.92 2.38
C GLY A 178 3.97 -14.88 1.32
N GLY A 179 5.03 -14.13 1.52
CA GLY A 179 6.14 -13.99 0.58
C GLY A 179 5.81 -13.19 -0.69
N THR A 180 4.70 -12.48 -0.73
CA THR A 180 4.32 -11.64 -1.87
C THR A 180 5.11 -10.33 -1.86
N LYS A 181 5.85 -10.08 -2.95
CA LYS A 181 6.36 -8.72 -3.22
C LYS A 181 5.20 -7.82 -3.66
N GLY A 182 5.03 -6.69 -3.00
CA GLY A 182 4.19 -5.60 -3.48
C GLY A 182 4.80 -4.91 -4.71
#